data_eff60c87bffc137aa88a8280bf858178
#
_entry.id   eff60c87bffc137aa88a8280bf858178
#
_cell.length_a   1.000
_cell.length_b   1.000
_cell.length_c   1.000
_cell.angle_alpha   90.00
_cell.angle_beta   90.00
_cell.angle_gamma   90.00
#
_symmetry.space_group_name_H-M   'P 1'
#
loop_
_entity.id
_entity.type
_entity.pdbx_description
1 polymer ?
#
loop_
_entity_poly.entity_id
_entity_poly.type
_entity_poly.pdbx_seq_one_letter_code
_entity_poly.pdbx_strand_id
1 'polypeptide(L)'
;MTESFAYLARELAGLSAPVLIIGAAWVLVMICVPIIRWVLGEGAERIGISLGVVFQAAAVTVILFEALPPVRAALTVIGIPLFGWAIEFLGSRTEFPFGGYHYTEVLQPQIKHVPAIIPLAWLMMIPPSWAVGRVLAGPEGFVVAALLAGLSFMAWDLFLDPQMQMVAWDFWRWDQGGFYLGIPLVNFAGWFGAGTVVSLLLYHADVPVAPLFLVYVVTWVLETIGQIAFWRLVVSGVTGFLAMGELSLDSLLSGE
;
A
#
# COMPACT_ATOMS: atom_id res chain seq x y z
N MET A 1 -14.82 -0.76 22.16
CA MET A 1 -13.87 0.37 21.96
C MET A 1 -12.72 0.41 22.96
N THR A 2 -12.95 0.43 24.25
CA THR A 2 -11.86 0.52 25.25
C THR A 2 -10.93 -0.69 25.30
N GLU A 3 -11.43 -1.90 25.09
CA GLU A 3 -10.62 -3.12 25.11
C GLU A 3 -9.78 -3.30 23.84
N SER A 4 -10.33 -2.99 22.67
CA SER A 4 -9.61 -3.05 21.40
C SER A 4 -8.47 -2.04 21.34
N PHE A 5 -8.69 -0.81 21.81
CA PHE A 5 -7.62 0.18 21.94
C PHE A 5 -6.55 -0.23 22.94
N ALA A 6 -6.93 -0.85 24.07
CA ALA A 6 -5.97 -1.34 25.06
C ALA A 6 -5.17 -2.54 24.54
N TYR A 7 -5.76 -3.40 23.73
CA TYR A 7 -5.05 -4.48 23.03
C TYR A 7 -4.03 -3.91 22.05
N LEU A 8 -4.45 -3.06 21.12
CA LEU A 8 -3.56 -2.42 20.16
C LEU A 8 -2.41 -1.67 20.85
N ALA A 9 -2.71 -0.91 21.90
CA ALA A 9 -1.69 -0.18 22.64
C ALA A 9 -0.65 -1.11 23.30
N ARG A 10 -1.07 -2.28 23.80
CA ARG A 10 -0.15 -3.29 24.37
C ARG A 10 0.74 -3.91 23.30
N GLU A 11 0.15 -4.30 22.15
CA GLU A 11 0.89 -4.86 21.03
C GLU A 11 1.92 -3.85 20.48
N LEU A 12 1.51 -2.58 20.34
CA LEU A 12 2.40 -1.51 19.88
C LEU A 12 3.52 -1.21 20.90
N ALA A 13 3.25 -1.30 22.20
CA ALA A 13 4.26 -1.13 23.24
C ALA A 13 5.28 -2.29 23.26
N GLY A 14 4.93 -3.45 22.70
CA GLY A 14 5.80 -4.61 22.55
C GLY A 14 6.65 -4.63 21.29
N LEU A 15 6.56 -3.60 20.42
CA LEU A 15 7.33 -3.56 19.17
C LEU A 15 8.83 -3.52 19.44
N SER A 16 9.57 -4.28 18.65
CA SER A 16 11.03 -4.33 18.72
C SER A 16 11.69 -3.01 18.30
N ALA A 17 12.90 -2.78 18.76
CA ALA A 17 13.67 -1.61 18.36
C ALA A 17 13.88 -1.50 16.83
N PRO A 18 14.19 -2.58 16.08
CA PRO A 18 14.27 -2.54 14.62
C PRO A 18 12.96 -2.05 13.96
N VAL A 19 11.79 -2.56 14.36
CA VAL A 19 10.49 -2.14 13.83
C VAL A 19 10.25 -0.66 14.10
N LEU A 20 10.52 -0.21 15.32
CA LEU A 20 10.35 1.20 15.71
C LEU A 20 11.29 2.13 14.95
N ILE A 21 12.56 1.77 14.79
CA ILE A 21 13.56 2.59 14.09
C ILE A 21 13.21 2.71 12.61
N ILE A 22 12.92 1.59 11.93
CA ILE A 22 12.61 1.61 10.50
C ILE A 22 11.26 2.28 10.24
N GLY A 23 10.27 2.00 11.08
CA GLY A 23 8.96 2.65 11.02
C GLY A 23 9.05 4.16 11.23
N ALA A 24 9.81 4.62 12.22
CA ALA A 24 10.05 6.05 12.44
C ALA A 24 10.81 6.71 11.26
N ALA A 25 11.81 6.01 10.69
CA ALA A 25 12.53 6.48 9.51
C ALA A 25 11.58 6.62 8.30
N TRP A 26 10.71 5.63 8.07
CA TRP A 26 9.68 5.70 7.05
C TRP A 26 8.76 6.91 7.22
N VAL A 27 8.17 7.08 8.41
CA VAL A 27 7.28 8.21 8.71
C VAL A 27 7.99 9.55 8.50
N LEU A 28 9.24 9.65 8.96
CA LEU A 28 10.05 10.85 8.76
C LEU A 28 10.27 11.14 7.27
N VAL A 29 10.61 10.14 6.47
CA VAL A 29 10.77 10.28 5.02
C VAL A 29 9.47 10.78 4.40
N MET A 30 8.32 10.17 4.72
CA MET A 30 7.01 10.59 4.19
C MET A 30 6.67 12.04 4.54
N ILE A 31 6.93 12.47 5.78
CA ILE A 31 6.75 13.87 6.20
C ILE A 31 7.69 14.81 5.43
N CYS A 32 8.91 14.36 5.15
CA CYS A 32 9.90 15.17 4.44
C CYS A 32 9.62 15.29 2.92
N VAL A 33 8.90 14.37 2.29
CA VAL A 33 8.64 14.39 0.83
C VAL A 33 8.13 15.74 0.33
N PRO A 34 7.02 16.32 0.86
CA PRO A 34 6.54 17.62 0.41
C PRO A 34 7.49 18.77 0.74
N ILE A 35 8.25 18.68 1.85
CA ILE A 35 9.25 19.67 2.23
C ILE A 35 10.42 19.65 1.25
N ILE A 36 10.89 18.46 0.87
CA ILE A 36 11.94 18.25 -0.14
C ILE A 36 11.56 18.92 -1.47
N ARG A 37 10.31 18.78 -1.89
CA ARG A 37 9.80 19.46 -3.09
C ARG A 37 9.99 20.98 -3.01
N TRP A 38 9.63 21.58 -1.89
CA TRP A 38 9.73 23.04 -1.73
C TRP A 38 11.17 23.54 -1.70
N VAL A 39 12.10 22.75 -1.15
CA VAL A 39 13.49 23.16 -0.96
C VAL A 39 14.39 22.77 -2.13
N LEU A 40 14.19 21.55 -2.67
CA LEU A 40 15.10 20.93 -3.65
C LEU A 40 14.44 20.65 -5.01
N GLY A 41 13.12 20.87 -5.13
CA GLY A 41 12.39 20.71 -6.37
C GLY A 41 11.89 19.28 -6.66
N GLU A 42 11.19 19.13 -7.79
CA GLU A 42 10.46 17.89 -8.15
C GLU A 42 11.36 16.68 -8.35
N GLY A 43 12.59 16.87 -8.83
CA GLY A 43 13.52 15.76 -9.00
C GLY A 43 13.90 15.09 -7.68
N ALA A 44 14.13 15.88 -6.63
CA ALA A 44 14.42 15.38 -5.30
C ALA A 44 13.18 14.77 -4.62
N GLU A 45 11.98 15.29 -4.88
CA GLU A 45 10.71 14.73 -4.43
C GLU A 45 10.53 13.29 -4.91
N ARG A 46 10.83 13.00 -6.18
CA ARG A 46 10.75 11.65 -6.76
C ARG A 46 11.65 10.66 -6.04
N ILE A 47 12.85 11.09 -5.65
CA ILE A 47 13.75 10.28 -4.82
C ILE A 47 13.13 10.06 -3.43
N GLY A 48 12.55 11.08 -2.84
CA GLY A 48 11.85 10.98 -1.55
C GLY A 48 10.72 9.96 -1.57
N ILE A 49 9.89 9.95 -2.63
CA ILE A 49 8.82 8.97 -2.82
C ILE A 49 9.39 7.55 -2.89
N SER A 50 10.45 7.34 -3.69
CA SER A 50 11.10 6.04 -3.81
C SER A 50 11.68 5.57 -2.48
N LEU A 51 12.27 6.47 -1.69
CA LEU A 51 12.74 6.16 -0.34
C LEU A 51 11.57 5.82 0.60
N GLY A 52 10.44 6.52 0.49
CA GLY A 52 9.21 6.19 1.24
C GLY A 52 8.78 4.74 1.01
N VAL A 53 8.71 4.32 -0.25
CA VAL A 53 8.38 2.92 -0.62
C VAL A 53 9.40 1.94 -0.05
N VAL A 54 10.71 2.21 -0.18
CA VAL A 54 11.76 1.33 0.33
C VAL A 54 11.70 1.19 1.84
N PHE A 55 11.55 2.28 2.58
CA PHE A 55 11.50 2.22 4.04
C PHE A 55 10.21 1.57 4.55
N GLN A 56 9.06 1.80 3.90
CA GLN A 56 7.82 1.12 4.26
C GLN A 56 7.90 -0.39 3.98
N ALA A 57 8.40 -0.78 2.81
CA ALA A 57 8.63 -2.20 2.48
C ALA A 57 9.62 -2.86 3.45
N ALA A 58 10.66 -2.13 3.86
CA ALA A 58 11.60 -2.61 4.88
C ALA A 58 10.93 -2.78 6.25
N ALA A 59 10.09 -1.82 6.69
CA ALA A 59 9.35 -1.93 7.93
C ALA A 59 8.42 -3.16 7.93
N VAL A 60 7.64 -3.34 6.85
CA VAL A 60 6.79 -4.51 6.66
C VAL A 60 7.62 -5.81 6.66
N THR A 61 8.76 -5.82 5.99
CA THR A 61 9.67 -6.97 5.96
C THR A 61 10.14 -7.36 7.36
N VAL A 62 10.60 -6.40 8.16
CA VAL A 62 11.05 -6.68 9.54
C VAL A 62 9.89 -7.19 10.40
N ILE A 63 8.72 -6.57 10.32
CA ILE A 63 7.51 -7.02 11.02
C ILE A 63 7.20 -8.50 10.68
N LEU A 64 7.24 -8.86 9.40
CA LEU A 64 6.96 -10.23 8.96
C LEU A 64 8.02 -11.23 9.45
N PHE A 65 9.31 -10.88 9.40
CA PHE A 65 10.38 -11.77 9.87
C PHE A 65 10.43 -11.96 11.39
N GLU A 66 9.95 -10.98 12.15
CA GLU A 66 9.85 -11.11 13.61
C GLU A 66 8.65 -11.97 14.05
N ALA A 67 7.57 -11.94 13.27
CA ALA A 67 6.32 -12.61 13.65
C ALA A 67 6.16 -14.00 13.03
N LEU A 68 6.68 -14.23 11.82
CA LEU A 68 6.47 -15.46 11.07
C LEU A 68 7.71 -16.38 11.12
N PRO A 69 7.53 -17.70 10.98
CA PRO A 69 8.65 -18.61 10.73
C PRO A 69 9.47 -18.15 9.52
N PRO A 70 10.82 -18.22 9.56
CA PRO A 70 11.69 -17.61 8.53
C PRO A 70 11.36 -18.00 7.10
N VAL A 71 10.97 -19.24 6.85
CA VAL A 71 10.58 -19.72 5.52
C VAL A 71 9.30 -19.04 5.03
N ARG A 72 8.29 -18.89 5.89
CA ARG A 72 7.05 -18.20 5.54
C ARG A 72 7.28 -16.72 5.30
N ALA A 73 8.04 -16.06 6.18
CA ALA A 73 8.42 -14.66 5.99
C ALA A 73 9.14 -14.46 4.64
N ALA A 74 10.13 -15.31 4.33
CA ALA A 74 10.85 -15.26 3.07
C ALA A 74 9.94 -15.48 1.85
N LEU A 75 9.05 -16.49 1.90
CA LEU A 75 8.09 -16.73 0.82
C LEU A 75 7.15 -15.54 0.59
N THR A 76 6.71 -14.88 1.67
CA THR A 76 5.86 -13.69 1.59
C THR A 76 6.62 -12.50 1.00
N VAL A 77 7.81 -12.20 1.55
CA VAL A 77 8.64 -11.04 1.16
C VAL A 77 9.17 -11.16 -0.28
N ILE A 78 9.36 -12.36 -0.78
CA ILE A 78 9.78 -12.62 -2.17
C ILE A 78 8.56 -12.81 -3.07
N GLY A 79 7.55 -13.55 -2.63
CA GLY A 79 6.39 -13.92 -3.42
C GLY A 79 5.51 -12.74 -3.81
N ILE A 80 5.27 -11.79 -2.88
CA ILE A 80 4.48 -10.59 -3.20
C ILE A 80 5.15 -9.73 -4.29
N PRO A 81 6.44 -9.34 -4.19
CA PRO A 81 7.11 -8.61 -5.25
C PRO A 81 7.15 -9.36 -6.59
N LEU A 82 7.36 -10.66 -6.59
CA LEU A 82 7.35 -11.46 -7.83
C LEU A 82 5.96 -11.47 -8.46
N PHE A 83 4.91 -11.65 -7.67
CA PHE A 83 3.54 -11.57 -8.15
C PHE A 83 3.22 -10.16 -8.68
N GLY A 84 3.55 -9.12 -7.91
CA GLY A 84 3.36 -7.73 -8.31
C GLY A 84 4.07 -7.42 -9.64
N TRP A 85 5.34 -7.80 -9.78
CA TRP A 85 6.05 -7.63 -11.04
C TRP A 85 5.38 -8.39 -12.20
N ALA A 86 4.95 -9.63 -11.97
CA ALA A 86 4.36 -10.46 -13.01
C ALA A 86 3.00 -9.91 -13.49
N ILE A 87 2.15 -9.45 -12.58
CA ILE A 87 0.83 -8.91 -12.93
C ILE A 87 0.96 -7.53 -13.61
N GLU A 88 1.91 -6.70 -13.19
CA GLU A 88 2.22 -5.42 -13.83
C GLU A 88 2.83 -5.61 -15.23
N PHE A 89 3.73 -6.59 -15.37
CA PHE A 89 4.28 -6.96 -16.67
C PHE A 89 3.19 -7.47 -17.63
N LEU A 90 2.25 -8.26 -17.13
CA LEU A 90 1.11 -8.72 -17.90
C LEU A 90 0.16 -7.56 -18.23
N GLY A 91 -0.20 -6.74 -17.23
CA GLY A 91 -1.16 -5.65 -17.33
C GLY A 91 -0.75 -4.63 -18.37
N SER A 92 0.48 -4.12 -18.28
CA SER A 92 1.02 -3.12 -19.22
C SER A 92 1.23 -3.63 -20.66
N ARG A 93 1.06 -4.93 -20.94
CA ARG A 93 1.16 -5.52 -22.28
C ARG A 93 -0.16 -5.99 -22.86
N THR A 94 -1.08 -6.39 -22.02
CA THR A 94 -2.35 -7.03 -22.44
C THR A 94 -3.58 -6.24 -22.05
N GLU A 95 -3.39 -5.12 -21.34
CA GLU A 95 -4.44 -4.31 -20.74
C GLU A 95 -5.24 -5.04 -19.62
N PHE A 96 -5.02 -6.33 -19.45
CA PHE A 96 -5.64 -7.12 -18.37
C PHE A 96 -4.68 -7.29 -17.19
N PRO A 97 -5.12 -7.00 -15.93
CA PRO A 97 -6.49 -6.71 -15.52
C PRO A 97 -6.80 -5.20 -15.33
N PHE A 98 -5.85 -4.29 -15.56
CA PHE A 98 -5.93 -2.90 -15.11
C PHE A 98 -6.51 -1.93 -16.17
N GLY A 99 -6.61 -2.32 -17.43
CA GLY A 99 -6.84 -1.44 -18.58
C GLY A 99 -5.52 -1.02 -19.24
N GLY A 100 -5.61 -0.25 -20.33
CA GLY A 100 -4.43 0.18 -21.10
C GLY A 100 -3.67 1.30 -20.39
N TYR A 101 -2.41 1.04 -20.03
CA TYR A 101 -1.47 2.01 -19.46
C TYR A 101 -0.03 1.66 -19.80
N HIS A 102 0.86 2.61 -19.64
CA HIS A 102 2.30 2.40 -19.79
C HIS A 102 3.10 3.21 -18.78
N TYR A 103 4.20 2.63 -18.31
CA TYR A 103 5.19 3.31 -17.49
C TYR A 103 6.02 4.28 -18.34
N THR A 104 6.33 5.46 -17.78
CA THR A 104 7.26 6.40 -18.39
C THR A 104 8.71 6.08 -18.05
N GLU A 105 9.66 6.79 -18.66
CA GLU A 105 11.09 6.67 -18.35
C GLU A 105 11.52 7.30 -17.01
N VAL A 106 10.56 7.85 -16.26
CA VAL A 106 10.86 8.58 -15.00
C VAL A 106 11.28 7.65 -13.86
N LEU A 107 10.58 6.53 -13.69
CA LEU A 107 10.91 5.54 -12.67
C LEU A 107 11.96 4.55 -13.21
N GLN A 108 13.16 4.67 -12.69
CA GLN A 108 14.30 3.79 -13.04
C GLN A 108 14.89 3.14 -11.79
N PRO A 109 15.54 1.96 -11.90
CA PRO A 109 15.64 1.11 -13.11
C PRO A 109 14.34 0.37 -13.44
N GLN A 110 14.18 -0.04 -14.69
CA GLN A 110 13.06 -0.87 -15.13
C GLN A 110 13.53 -2.28 -15.50
N ILE A 111 12.74 -3.29 -15.11
CA ILE A 111 12.93 -4.68 -15.51
C ILE A 111 11.85 -5.01 -16.53
N LYS A 112 12.24 -5.06 -17.81
CA LYS A 112 11.31 -5.26 -18.92
C LYS A 112 10.11 -4.29 -18.86
N HIS A 113 10.41 -2.99 -18.81
CA HIS A 113 9.50 -1.84 -18.73
C HIS A 113 8.68 -1.66 -17.43
N VAL A 114 8.75 -2.59 -16.49
CA VAL A 114 8.16 -2.41 -15.16
C VAL A 114 9.22 -1.82 -14.22
N PRO A 115 8.97 -0.67 -13.60
CA PRO A 115 9.91 -0.07 -12.66
C PRO A 115 10.17 -0.99 -11.45
N ALA A 116 11.44 -1.13 -11.08
CA ALA A 116 11.85 -2.03 -9.99
C ALA A 116 11.28 -1.66 -8.62
N ILE A 117 10.81 -0.41 -8.45
CA ILE A 117 10.18 0.05 -7.23
C ILE A 117 8.73 -0.47 -7.07
N ILE A 118 8.03 -0.77 -8.17
CA ILE A 118 6.63 -1.19 -8.14
C ILE A 118 6.42 -2.52 -7.38
N PRO A 119 7.22 -3.57 -7.59
CA PRO A 119 7.18 -4.77 -6.75
C PRO A 119 7.28 -4.49 -5.24
N LEU A 120 8.10 -3.50 -4.85
CA LEU A 120 8.20 -3.10 -3.43
C LEU A 120 6.96 -2.35 -2.95
N ALA A 121 6.30 -1.59 -3.83
CA ALA A 121 5.01 -0.96 -3.50
C ALA A 121 3.92 -2.00 -3.22
N TRP A 122 3.92 -3.13 -3.92
CA TRP A 122 3.05 -4.26 -3.60
C TRP A 122 3.37 -4.84 -2.22
N LEU A 123 4.65 -5.05 -1.91
CA LEU A 123 5.08 -5.58 -0.61
C LEU A 123 4.72 -4.65 0.54
N MET A 124 4.86 -3.34 0.36
CA MET A 124 4.59 -2.37 1.43
C MET A 124 3.11 -2.30 1.83
N MET A 125 2.16 -2.68 0.93
CA MET A 125 0.73 -2.50 1.19
C MET A 125 -0.10 -3.78 1.26
N ILE A 126 0.31 -4.87 0.62
CA ILE A 126 -0.44 -6.15 0.70
C ILE A 126 -0.50 -6.69 2.15
N PRO A 127 0.62 -6.84 2.91
CA PRO A 127 0.52 -7.30 4.30
C PRO A 127 -0.25 -6.35 5.24
N PRO A 128 -0.12 -5.02 5.16
CA PRO A 128 -1.02 -4.11 5.87
C PRO A 128 -2.50 -4.32 5.55
N SER A 129 -2.84 -4.57 4.29
CA SER A 129 -4.20 -4.89 3.88
C SER A 129 -4.70 -6.23 4.43
N TRP A 130 -3.81 -7.21 4.63
CA TRP A 130 -4.15 -8.47 5.32
C TRP A 130 -4.57 -8.25 6.77
N ALA A 131 -3.92 -7.31 7.47
CA ALA A 131 -4.29 -6.99 8.84
C ALA A 131 -5.72 -6.44 8.92
N VAL A 132 -6.10 -5.55 8.01
CA VAL A 132 -7.48 -5.05 7.89
C VAL A 132 -8.44 -6.21 7.59
N GLY A 133 -8.16 -6.98 6.55
CA GLY A 133 -8.98 -8.13 6.16
C GLY A 133 -9.15 -9.15 7.28
N ARG A 134 -8.08 -9.39 8.06
CA ARG A 134 -8.08 -10.33 9.20
C ARG A 134 -8.99 -9.86 10.33
N VAL A 135 -8.93 -8.59 10.67
CA VAL A 135 -9.77 -8.02 11.74
C VAL A 135 -11.25 -8.08 11.33
N LEU A 136 -11.57 -7.64 10.12
CA LEU A 136 -12.96 -7.58 9.66
C LEU A 136 -13.59 -8.96 9.41
N ALA A 137 -12.82 -9.94 8.93
CA ALA A 137 -13.31 -11.29 8.67
C ALA A 137 -13.40 -12.17 9.93
N GLY A 138 -12.68 -11.80 10.98
CA GLY A 138 -12.55 -12.65 12.16
C GLY A 138 -11.71 -13.91 11.93
N PRO A 139 -11.60 -14.81 12.93
CA PRO A 139 -10.61 -15.90 12.95
C PRO A 139 -10.81 -16.98 11.89
N GLU A 140 -12.04 -17.23 11.44
CA GLU A 140 -12.37 -18.38 10.59
C GLU A 140 -12.61 -18.01 9.12
N GLY A 141 -12.56 -16.72 8.78
CA GLY A 141 -12.95 -16.22 7.47
C GLY A 141 -11.81 -16.09 6.46
N PHE A 142 -11.00 -17.12 6.18
CA PHE A 142 -9.84 -17.01 5.26
C PHE A 142 -10.15 -16.36 3.91
N VAL A 143 -11.18 -16.84 3.21
CA VAL A 143 -11.59 -16.29 1.90
C VAL A 143 -12.12 -14.87 2.05
N VAL A 144 -12.92 -14.64 3.10
CA VAL A 144 -13.46 -13.30 3.40
C VAL A 144 -12.32 -12.35 3.74
N ALA A 145 -11.34 -12.78 4.54
CA ALA A 145 -10.14 -11.99 4.85
C ALA A 145 -9.37 -11.62 3.58
N ALA A 146 -9.20 -12.54 2.63
CA ALA A 146 -8.52 -12.28 1.36
C ALA A 146 -9.30 -11.30 0.47
N LEU A 147 -10.64 -11.39 0.42
CA LEU A 147 -11.48 -10.44 -0.30
C LEU A 147 -11.41 -9.03 0.32
N LEU A 148 -11.51 -8.94 1.65
CA LEU A 148 -11.40 -7.67 2.36
C LEU A 148 -9.98 -7.08 2.26
N ALA A 149 -8.94 -7.91 2.23
CA ALA A 149 -7.58 -7.45 1.95
C ALA A 149 -7.44 -6.90 0.53
N GLY A 150 -8.03 -7.55 -0.47
CA GLY A 150 -8.09 -7.03 -1.84
C GLY A 150 -8.82 -5.70 -1.92
N LEU A 151 -9.95 -5.57 -1.20
CA LEU A 151 -10.70 -4.31 -1.11
C LEU A 151 -9.88 -3.20 -0.43
N SER A 152 -9.17 -3.53 0.66
CA SER A 152 -8.30 -2.58 1.37
C SER A 152 -7.11 -2.13 0.51
N PHE A 153 -6.57 -3.04 -0.29
CA PHE A 153 -5.50 -2.73 -1.25
C PHE A 153 -6.00 -1.82 -2.37
N MET A 154 -7.17 -2.11 -2.93
CA MET A 154 -7.83 -1.25 -3.92
C MET A 154 -8.19 0.13 -3.32
N ALA A 155 -8.62 0.21 -2.06
CA ALA A 155 -8.93 1.48 -1.41
C ALA A 155 -7.70 2.41 -1.32
N TRP A 156 -6.50 1.85 -1.15
CA TRP A 156 -5.27 2.62 -1.21
C TRP A 156 -4.97 3.13 -2.63
N ASP A 157 -5.32 2.40 -3.67
CA ASP A 157 -5.12 2.81 -5.06
C ASP A 157 -5.93 4.06 -5.44
N LEU A 158 -7.02 4.36 -4.72
CA LEU A 158 -7.74 5.63 -4.86
C LEU A 158 -6.89 6.87 -4.52
N PHE A 159 -5.85 6.71 -3.72
CA PHE A 159 -4.82 7.73 -3.52
C PHE A 159 -3.70 7.61 -4.56
N LEU A 160 -3.21 6.39 -4.77
CA LEU A 160 -1.98 6.12 -5.51
C LEU A 160 -2.06 6.58 -6.96
N ASP A 161 -3.01 6.07 -7.73
CA ASP A 161 -3.09 6.32 -9.15
C ASP A 161 -3.26 7.80 -9.52
N PRO A 162 -4.16 8.57 -8.86
CA PRO A 162 -4.27 9.99 -9.14
C PRO A 162 -2.98 10.76 -8.87
N GLN A 163 -2.23 10.36 -7.85
CA GLN A 163 -1.00 11.00 -7.44
C GLN A 163 0.14 10.71 -8.43
N MET A 164 0.27 9.46 -8.84
CA MET A 164 1.39 9.00 -9.66
C MET A 164 1.31 9.44 -11.14
N GLN A 165 0.11 9.71 -11.64
CA GLN A 165 -0.10 10.26 -12.99
C GLN A 165 -0.06 11.80 -13.06
N MET A 166 0.14 12.51 -11.92
CA MET A 166 0.28 13.97 -11.93
C MET A 166 1.39 14.40 -12.88
N VAL A 167 1.16 15.53 -13.55
CA VAL A 167 2.14 16.12 -14.49
C VAL A 167 3.54 16.28 -13.87
N ALA A 168 3.61 16.60 -12.57
CA ALA A 168 4.88 16.76 -11.86
C ALA A 168 5.66 15.45 -11.69
N TRP A 169 4.96 14.32 -11.56
CA TRP A 169 5.58 13.02 -11.35
C TRP A 169 5.64 12.20 -12.61
N ASP A 170 4.48 12.06 -13.31
CA ASP A 170 4.37 11.41 -14.61
C ASP A 170 5.00 10.00 -14.63
N PHE A 171 4.70 9.20 -13.62
CA PHE A 171 5.30 7.87 -13.47
C PHE A 171 4.68 6.84 -14.42
N TRP A 172 3.36 6.96 -14.67
CA TRP A 172 2.64 6.21 -15.69
C TRP A 172 1.50 7.03 -16.28
N ARG A 173 1.02 6.60 -17.43
CA ARG A 173 -0.07 7.25 -18.17
C ARG A 173 -1.09 6.23 -18.61
N TRP A 174 -2.36 6.59 -18.50
CA TRP A 174 -3.46 5.80 -19.04
C TRP A 174 -3.61 6.09 -20.52
N ASP A 175 -3.79 5.01 -21.34
CA ASP A 175 -3.96 5.13 -22.80
C ASP A 175 -5.36 5.65 -23.14
N GLN A 176 -6.33 5.39 -22.28
CA GLN A 176 -7.70 5.88 -22.39
C GLN A 176 -8.10 6.58 -21.10
N GLY A 177 -8.75 7.73 -21.22
CA GLY A 177 -9.27 8.46 -20.06
C GLY A 177 -10.37 7.67 -19.36
N GLY A 178 -10.42 7.75 -18.01
CA GLY A 178 -11.39 7.09 -17.18
C GLY A 178 -12.25 8.03 -16.34
N PHE A 179 -13.25 7.47 -15.67
CA PHE A 179 -14.22 8.20 -14.87
C PHE A 179 -13.60 8.85 -13.62
N TYR A 180 -12.68 8.16 -12.95
CA TYR A 180 -12.07 8.63 -11.71
C TYR A 180 -10.75 9.34 -11.98
N LEU A 181 -10.79 10.66 -12.07
CA LEU A 181 -9.60 11.50 -12.29
C LEU A 181 -8.75 11.07 -13.52
N GLY A 182 -9.39 10.53 -14.55
CA GLY A 182 -8.72 10.00 -15.73
C GLY A 182 -8.36 8.51 -15.66
N ILE A 183 -8.64 7.83 -14.56
CA ILE A 183 -8.33 6.43 -14.33
C ILE A 183 -9.53 5.55 -14.69
N PRO A 184 -9.35 4.49 -15.51
CA PRO A 184 -10.42 3.56 -15.85
C PRO A 184 -10.93 2.78 -14.63
N LEU A 185 -12.26 2.57 -14.52
CA LEU A 185 -12.83 1.78 -13.42
C LEU A 185 -12.35 0.33 -13.40
N VAL A 186 -11.97 -0.22 -14.57
CA VAL A 186 -11.41 -1.56 -14.66
C VAL A 186 -10.09 -1.69 -13.89
N ASN A 187 -9.34 -0.60 -13.74
CA ASN A 187 -8.13 -0.59 -12.92
C ASN A 187 -8.43 -0.98 -11.47
N PHE A 188 -9.42 -0.34 -10.85
CA PHE A 188 -9.80 -0.64 -9.47
C PHE A 188 -10.32 -2.07 -9.31
N ALA A 189 -11.06 -2.59 -10.29
CA ALA A 189 -11.45 -3.99 -10.31
C ALA A 189 -10.22 -4.93 -10.43
N GLY A 190 -9.24 -4.52 -11.22
CA GLY A 190 -7.95 -5.21 -11.36
C GLY A 190 -7.16 -5.24 -10.05
N TRP A 191 -7.06 -4.10 -9.35
CA TRP A 191 -6.40 -3.99 -8.04
C TRP A 191 -7.09 -4.84 -6.98
N PHE A 192 -8.43 -4.79 -6.92
CA PHE A 192 -9.20 -5.65 -6.04
C PHE A 192 -8.95 -7.13 -6.33
N GLY A 193 -9.06 -7.53 -7.61
CA GLY A 193 -8.87 -8.93 -8.03
C GLY A 193 -7.46 -9.44 -7.79
N ALA A 194 -6.44 -8.68 -8.20
CA ALA A 194 -5.05 -9.05 -8.02
C ALA A 194 -4.64 -9.08 -6.54
N GLY A 195 -5.10 -8.09 -5.75
CA GLY A 195 -4.91 -8.06 -4.30
C GLY A 195 -5.56 -9.25 -3.61
N THR A 196 -6.76 -9.65 -4.04
CA THR A 196 -7.45 -10.85 -3.54
C THR A 196 -6.68 -12.12 -3.91
N VAL A 197 -6.24 -12.26 -5.16
CA VAL A 197 -5.50 -13.45 -5.62
C VAL A 197 -4.19 -13.63 -4.87
N VAL A 198 -3.37 -12.58 -4.74
CA VAL A 198 -2.12 -12.68 -3.99
C VAL A 198 -2.36 -12.98 -2.51
N SER A 199 -3.45 -12.47 -1.95
CA SER A 199 -3.86 -12.78 -0.58
C SER A 199 -4.29 -14.24 -0.42
N LEU A 200 -5.06 -14.80 -1.35
CA LEU A 200 -5.41 -16.22 -1.34
C LEU A 200 -4.18 -17.15 -1.43
N LEU A 201 -3.13 -16.71 -2.13
CA LEU A 201 -1.92 -17.50 -2.34
C LEU A 201 -0.93 -17.43 -1.18
N LEU A 202 -0.78 -16.27 -0.55
CA LEU A 202 0.32 -15.98 0.38
C LEU A 202 -0.11 -15.54 1.78
N TYR A 203 -1.41 -15.29 2.01
CA TYR A 203 -1.90 -14.90 3.33
C TYR A 203 -1.68 -16.00 4.39
N HIS A 204 -1.31 -15.58 5.57
CA HIS A 204 -1.15 -16.44 6.75
C HIS A 204 -2.09 -15.99 7.87
N ALA A 205 -2.71 -16.95 8.56
CA ALA A 205 -3.63 -16.67 9.66
C ALA A 205 -2.93 -16.08 10.91
N ASP A 206 -1.63 -16.31 11.04
CA ASP A 206 -0.72 -15.82 12.08
C ASP A 206 -0.02 -14.50 11.72
N VAL A 207 -0.58 -13.75 10.74
CA VAL A 207 -0.10 -12.42 10.38
C VAL A 207 -0.13 -11.48 11.61
N PRO A 208 0.93 -10.69 11.84
CA PRO A 208 0.98 -9.77 12.98
C PRO A 208 0.06 -8.56 12.75
N VAL A 209 -1.17 -8.66 13.27
CA VAL A 209 -2.25 -7.69 12.95
C VAL A 209 -1.90 -6.29 13.40
N ALA A 210 -1.55 -6.08 14.67
CA ALA A 210 -1.40 -4.73 15.22
C ALA A 210 -0.34 -3.87 14.52
N PRO A 211 0.92 -4.34 14.32
CA PRO A 211 1.92 -3.53 13.64
C PRO A 211 1.60 -3.29 12.17
N LEU A 212 1.05 -4.27 11.44
CA LEU A 212 0.67 -4.09 10.04
C LEU A 212 -0.55 -3.18 9.89
N PHE A 213 -1.52 -3.28 10.80
CA PHE A 213 -2.65 -2.37 10.84
C PHE A 213 -2.21 -0.92 11.11
N LEU A 214 -1.24 -0.72 12.00
CA LEU A 214 -0.63 0.60 12.21
C LEU A 214 -0.01 1.16 10.93
N VAL A 215 0.71 0.33 10.15
CA VAL A 215 1.26 0.75 8.84
C VAL A 215 0.13 1.20 7.91
N TYR A 216 -0.99 0.46 7.85
CA TYR A 216 -2.14 0.83 7.02
C TYR A 216 -2.74 2.17 7.44
N VAL A 217 -2.99 2.37 8.74
CA VAL A 217 -3.57 3.61 9.29
C VAL A 217 -2.63 4.80 9.11
N VAL A 218 -1.34 4.63 9.34
CA VAL A 218 -0.35 5.70 9.14
C VAL A 218 -0.28 6.08 7.66
N THR A 219 -0.29 5.11 6.74
CA THR A 219 -0.38 5.37 5.29
C THR A 219 -1.62 6.17 4.96
N TRP A 220 -2.80 5.74 5.43
CA TRP A 220 -4.06 6.45 5.25
C TRP A 220 -4.01 7.92 5.67
N VAL A 221 -3.49 8.19 6.87
CA VAL A 221 -3.39 9.55 7.41
C VAL A 221 -2.40 10.41 6.61
N LEU A 222 -1.20 9.87 6.31
CA LEU A 222 -0.16 10.61 5.60
C LEU A 222 -0.57 10.89 4.15
N GLU A 223 -1.17 9.92 3.44
CA GLU A 223 -1.69 10.13 2.08
C GLU A 223 -2.81 11.17 2.07
N THR A 224 -3.75 11.11 3.01
CA THR A 224 -4.82 12.09 3.12
C THR A 224 -4.27 13.51 3.28
N ILE A 225 -3.34 13.69 4.23
CA ILE A 225 -2.71 15.00 4.48
C ILE A 225 -1.91 15.44 3.26
N GLY A 226 -1.10 14.55 2.69
CA GLY A 226 -0.29 14.81 1.51
C GLY A 226 -1.13 15.32 0.35
N GLN A 227 -2.15 14.57 -0.02
CA GLN A 227 -3.00 14.88 -1.18
C GLN A 227 -3.79 16.17 -1.01
N ILE A 228 -4.41 16.38 0.15
CA ILE A 228 -5.24 17.57 0.37
C ILE A 228 -4.37 18.81 0.59
N ALA A 229 -3.39 18.76 1.49
CA ALA A 229 -2.65 19.93 1.92
C ALA A 229 -1.52 20.35 0.96
N PHE A 230 -0.83 19.36 0.35
CA PHE A 230 0.40 19.63 -0.39
C PHE A 230 0.23 19.51 -1.91
N TRP A 231 -0.44 18.46 -2.40
CA TRP A 231 -0.58 18.23 -3.85
C TRP A 231 -1.89 18.72 -4.44
N ARG A 232 -2.81 19.22 -3.60
CA ARG A 232 -4.12 19.76 -4.01
C ARG A 232 -5.00 18.75 -4.78
N LEU A 233 -4.80 17.48 -4.53
CA LEU A 233 -5.62 16.38 -5.05
C LEU A 233 -6.83 16.13 -4.13
N VAL A 234 -7.67 17.16 -3.94
CA VAL A 234 -8.75 17.11 -2.94
C VAL A 234 -9.73 15.96 -3.19
N VAL A 235 -10.09 15.70 -4.45
CA VAL A 235 -11.03 14.60 -4.78
C VAL A 235 -10.45 13.26 -4.37
N SER A 236 -9.22 12.96 -4.78
CA SER A 236 -8.51 11.74 -4.41
C SER A 236 -8.31 11.66 -2.89
N GLY A 237 -7.86 12.76 -2.27
CA GLY A 237 -7.67 12.84 -0.83
C GLY A 237 -8.94 12.52 -0.03
N VAL A 238 -10.10 13.06 -0.44
CA VAL A 238 -11.39 12.79 0.23
C VAL A 238 -11.89 11.38 -0.06
N THR A 239 -11.81 10.92 -1.30
CA THR A 239 -12.29 9.58 -1.68
C THR A 239 -11.49 8.48 -0.98
N GLY A 240 -10.14 8.58 -1.02
CA GLY A 240 -9.26 7.64 -0.34
C GLY A 240 -9.41 7.72 1.19
N PHE A 241 -9.58 8.95 1.74
CA PHE A 241 -9.88 9.12 3.17
C PHE A 241 -11.11 8.34 3.59
N LEU A 242 -12.20 8.45 2.85
CA LEU A 242 -13.45 7.74 3.17
C LEU A 242 -13.27 6.22 3.01
N ALA A 243 -12.69 5.76 1.90
CA ALA A 243 -12.57 4.34 1.60
C ALA A 243 -11.63 3.60 2.59
N MET A 244 -10.41 4.09 2.78
CA MET A 244 -9.48 3.49 3.75
C MET A 244 -9.92 3.73 5.19
N GLY A 245 -10.53 4.91 5.46
CA GLY A 245 -11.00 5.29 6.79
C GLY A 245 -12.16 4.43 7.27
N GLU A 246 -13.15 4.14 6.41
CA GLU A 246 -14.26 3.24 6.73
C GLU A 246 -13.74 1.85 7.12
N LEU A 247 -12.89 1.26 6.28
CA LEU A 247 -12.26 -0.04 6.56
C LEU A 247 -11.43 -0.04 7.85
N SER A 248 -10.71 1.06 8.13
CA SER A 248 -9.91 1.21 9.36
C SER A 248 -10.78 1.36 10.61
N LEU A 249 -11.84 2.17 10.53
CA LEU A 249 -12.76 2.40 11.65
C LEU A 249 -13.58 1.15 11.95
N ASP A 250 -14.10 0.47 10.94
CA ASP A 250 -14.81 -0.80 11.11
C ASP A 250 -13.91 -1.86 11.73
N SER A 251 -12.63 -1.90 11.36
CA SER A 251 -11.64 -2.79 11.98
C SER A 251 -11.44 -2.48 13.46
N LEU A 252 -11.43 -1.21 13.85
CA LEU A 252 -11.30 -0.80 15.24
C LEU A 252 -12.56 -1.10 16.07
N LEU A 253 -13.74 -1.10 15.44
CA LEU A 253 -15.02 -1.36 16.09
C LEU A 253 -15.34 -2.85 16.16
N SER A 254 -14.88 -3.66 15.20
CA SER A 254 -15.14 -5.11 15.10
C SER A 254 -14.21 -5.97 15.95
N GLY A 255 -13.13 -5.41 16.45
CA GLY A 255 -12.14 -6.11 17.29
C GLY A 255 -12.59 -6.34 18.73
N GLU A 256 -13.91 -6.44 18.99
CA GLU A 256 -14.52 -6.83 20.28
C GLU A 256 -14.70 -8.33 20.41
#